data_6ec9903cd296b586153d06828fa61655
#
_entry.id   6ec9903cd296b586153d06828fa61655
#
_cell.length_a   1.000
_cell.length_b   1.000
_cell.length_c   1.000
_cell.angle_alpha   90.00
_cell.angle_beta   90.00
_cell.angle_gamma   90.00
#
_symmetry.space_group_name_H-M   'P 1'
#
loop_
_entity.id
_entity.type
_entity.pdbx_description
1 polymer ?
#
loop_
_entity_poly.entity_id
_entity_poly.type
_entity_poly.pdbx_seq_one_letter_code
_entity_poly.pdbx_strand_id
1 'polypeptide(L)'
;MFKKWTALLLALAMAGCSSAPTSNTTDSGHAAQKGEDQVEQTNQSSEDTAFDEYLDEYFKEYCSRSYLLAHRYFTDYQKEGITLKEDAYSLGNFVPTQEDRDFTNAVLEKLKGFDREKLTGTYQAIYDQMTWSYEFSKESDQEKYLYLGSIWSENFGTQSEVYTYFAEFELYNENDVDALVKVIDNVPQYFEEAIAFSKEQAKRDLLAFNLDSVLTYCQDTLDNQASSPVFEELDLEVDTLMLDEAKANEYKQQIHDALNRSFFPSYQYLIDELSSMNDEIGEVVGLAQYENGREYYEKVLQSATGTDSSLDEINQEVSSALMQLSTQGQQLIESGFDMNSIMSIDTGLKSPEEILGYLEENYAKSFPVVNEMEYEIKALPDEQSQSGVTAYFVNPPIDSTRPYQMRYNARDFGQDFSSLSFFDTMAHEGIPGHMYQAQFNKEHFVSNAQYSMSDMAMQEGYATYAGEVAQSWLGLDEQVLEGYKLNTWLNNYSILQADLLINGAGVSKDEFVQIYGEQVADIYDRLAQEPGVFFSYYFGYYLITQKRAEAQEELKDKFNEVEFNQALLKDGNLRFSIVEENIDEYIEKAKTS
;
A
#
# COMPACT_ATOMS: atom_id res chain seq x y z
N MET A 1 -3.70 12.30 35.02
CA MET A 1 -4.08 10.93 34.64
C MET A 1 -4.05 10.73 33.12
N PHE A 2 -4.59 11.61 32.33
CA PHE A 2 -4.58 11.58 30.85
C PHE A 2 -3.17 11.38 30.24
N LYS A 3 -2.16 12.16 30.65
CA LYS A 3 -0.78 12.09 30.15
C LYS A 3 -0.07 10.74 30.34
N LYS A 4 -0.48 9.92 31.29
CA LYS A 4 0.13 8.59 31.52
C LYS A 4 -0.49 7.49 30.66
N TRP A 5 -1.71 7.67 30.22
CA TRP A 5 -2.41 6.72 29.36
C TRP A 5 -2.01 6.85 27.89
N THR A 6 -1.93 8.07 27.38
CA THR A 6 -1.46 8.33 25.99
C THR A 6 -0.04 7.83 25.77
N ALA A 7 0.86 7.99 26.72
CA ALA A 7 2.24 7.53 26.61
C ALA A 7 2.40 5.99 26.65
N LEU A 8 1.51 5.28 27.37
CA LEU A 8 1.52 3.82 27.39
C LEU A 8 0.92 3.21 26.11
N LEU A 9 -0.05 3.92 25.54
CA LEU A 9 -0.75 3.52 24.33
C LEU A 9 0.12 3.65 23.06
N LEU A 10 0.89 4.74 22.92
CA LEU A 10 1.81 4.93 21.80
C LEU A 10 2.97 3.89 21.76
N ALA A 11 3.39 3.37 22.90
CA ALA A 11 4.47 2.37 22.97
C ALA A 11 4.04 0.95 22.51
N LEU A 12 2.75 0.65 22.41
CA LEU A 12 2.22 -0.66 22.01
C LEU A 12 1.86 -0.75 20.51
N ALA A 13 1.81 0.38 19.80
CA ALA A 13 1.28 0.46 18.45
C ALA A 13 2.31 0.23 17.32
N MET A 14 3.56 -0.12 17.64
CA MET A 14 4.64 -0.28 16.66
C MET A 14 4.75 -1.68 16.03
N ALA A 15 3.78 -2.55 16.25
CA ALA A 15 3.73 -3.87 15.62
C ALA A 15 2.53 -3.90 14.67
N GLY A 16 2.71 -3.53 13.44
CA GLY A 16 1.67 -3.74 12.45
C GLY A 16 1.80 -2.91 11.19
N CYS A 17 1.85 -3.60 10.10
CA CYS A 17 1.61 -3.21 8.72
C CYS A 17 2.65 -2.31 8.05
N SER A 18 3.48 -2.95 7.27
CA SER A 18 4.13 -2.36 6.11
C SER A 18 3.91 -3.29 4.92
N SER A 19 3.18 -2.82 3.93
CA SER A 19 3.05 -3.51 2.66
C SER A 19 4.24 -3.14 1.78
N ALA A 20 5.05 -4.13 1.41
CA ALA A 20 5.97 -4.06 0.28
C ALA A 20 5.48 -5.00 -0.82
N PRO A 21 5.69 -4.70 -2.09
CA PRO A 21 5.16 -5.53 -3.17
C PRO A 21 5.99 -6.78 -3.40
N THR A 22 5.31 -7.88 -3.53
CA THR A 22 5.33 -9.04 -4.43
C THR A 22 6.36 -10.14 -4.36
N SER A 23 5.89 -11.29 -4.57
CA SER A 23 6.10 -12.48 -5.44
C SER A 23 6.50 -13.80 -4.79
N ASN A 24 6.06 -14.84 -5.16
CA ASN A 24 6.08 -16.02 -6.03
C ASN A 24 5.97 -17.37 -5.30
N THR A 25 5.57 -18.40 -5.79
CA THR A 25 5.17 -19.35 -6.83
C THR A 25 4.74 -20.69 -6.19
N THR A 26 4.08 -21.61 -6.77
CA THR A 26 4.00 -22.47 -7.93
C THR A 26 2.76 -23.37 -7.95
N ASP A 27 2.25 -23.48 -9.11
CA ASP A 27 1.57 -24.47 -9.95
C ASP A 27 0.77 -25.64 -9.37
N SER A 28 -0.52 -25.69 -9.79
CA SER A 28 -1.19 -26.84 -10.41
C SER A 28 -2.58 -26.45 -10.92
N GLY A 29 -2.79 -26.57 -12.24
CA GLY A 29 -3.97 -26.06 -12.91
C GLY A 29 -5.20 -26.95 -12.82
N HIS A 30 -6.36 -26.30 -12.93
CA HIS A 30 -7.56 -26.86 -13.57
C HIS A 30 -8.43 -25.72 -14.09
N ALA A 31 -8.91 -25.89 -15.32
CA ALA A 31 -9.71 -24.92 -16.04
C ALA A 31 -11.14 -24.81 -15.46
N ALA A 32 -11.57 -23.59 -15.14
CA ALA A 32 -12.94 -23.30 -14.73
C ALA A 32 -13.79 -22.81 -15.91
N GLN A 33 -14.99 -23.36 -15.99
CA GLN A 33 -16.05 -22.98 -16.93
C GLN A 33 -16.64 -21.62 -16.52
N LYS A 34 -16.86 -20.76 -17.53
CA LYS A 34 -17.60 -19.50 -17.39
C LYS A 34 -19.03 -19.74 -16.91
N GLY A 35 -19.36 -19.20 -15.75
CA GLY A 35 -20.73 -18.95 -15.33
C GLY A 35 -21.22 -17.63 -15.95
N GLU A 36 -22.27 -17.70 -16.76
CA GLU A 36 -22.96 -16.50 -17.25
C GLU A 36 -23.87 -15.98 -16.12
N ASP A 37 -23.46 -14.95 -15.40
CA ASP A 37 -24.37 -14.12 -14.65
C ASP A 37 -24.57 -12.78 -15.36
N GLN A 38 -25.83 -12.36 -15.42
CA GLN A 38 -26.29 -11.23 -16.19
C GLN A 38 -25.73 -9.92 -15.59
N VAL A 39 -24.66 -9.40 -16.18
CA VAL A 39 -24.35 -7.99 -16.12
C VAL A 39 -25.55 -7.27 -16.75
N GLU A 40 -26.22 -6.38 -16.00
CA GLU A 40 -27.16 -5.43 -16.58
C GLU A 40 -26.44 -4.73 -17.73
N GLN A 41 -26.84 -5.03 -18.97
CA GLN A 41 -26.38 -4.29 -20.14
C GLN A 41 -26.95 -2.86 -20.02
N THR A 42 -26.26 -2.02 -19.29
CA THR A 42 -26.39 -0.57 -19.45
C THR A 42 -26.06 -0.28 -20.92
N ASN A 43 -26.94 0.39 -21.63
CA ASN A 43 -26.69 0.82 -23.00
C ASN A 43 -25.48 1.76 -22.97
N GLN A 44 -24.31 1.21 -23.26
CA GLN A 44 -23.05 1.95 -23.34
C GLN A 44 -23.23 3.11 -24.31
N SER A 45 -22.92 4.33 -23.89
CA SER A 45 -23.03 5.51 -24.73
C SER A 45 -21.96 5.48 -25.84
N SER A 46 -22.13 6.29 -26.88
CA SER A 46 -21.06 6.45 -27.88
C SER A 46 -19.81 7.11 -27.28
N GLU A 47 -19.98 7.88 -26.21
CA GLU A 47 -18.88 8.51 -25.48
C GLU A 47 -18.13 7.46 -24.64
N ASP A 48 -18.85 6.54 -23.96
CA ASP A 48 -18.23 5.44 -23.21
C ASP A 48 -17.37 4.57 -24.14
N THR A 49 -17.88 4.25 -25.34
CA THR A 49 -17.11 3.45 -26.30
C THR A 49 -15.82 4.16 -26.74
N ALA A 50 -15.90 5.46 -27.02
CA ALA A 50 -14.71 6.23 -27.42
C ALA A 50 -13.72 6.41 -26.26
N PHE A 51 -14.24 6.50 -25.05
CA PHE A 51 -13.41 6.61 -23.84
C PHE A 51 -12.74 5.27 -23.52
N ASP A 52 -13.42 4.15 -23.67
CA ASP A 52 -12.87 2.80 -23.49
C ASP A 52 -11.72 2.51 -24.48
N GLU A 53 -11.90 2.88 -25.76
CA GLU A 53 -10.82 2.82 -26.75
C GLU A 53 -9.60 3.66 -26.32
N TYR A 54 -9.84 4.85 -25.76
CA TYR A 54 -8.75 5.68 -25.22
C TYR A 54 -8.10 5.07 -24.00
N LEU A 55 -8.83 4.45 -23.08
CA LEU A 55 -8.29 3.80 -21.90
C LEU A 55 -7.35 2.63 -22.26
N ASP A 56 -7.67 1.87 -23.30
CA ASP A 56 -6.78 0.82 -23.82
C ASP A 56 -5.48 1.42 -24.41
N GLU A 57 -5.58 2.50 -25.22
CA GLU A 57 -4.41 3.22 -25.74
C GLU A 57 -3.55 3.80 -24.61
N TYR A 58 -4.18 4.44 -23.63
CA TYR A 58 -3.53 5.03 -22.46
C TYR A 58 -2.76 3.97 -21.65
N PHE A 59 -3.40 2.83 -21.34
CA PHE A 59 -2.77 1.81 -20.50
C PHE A 59 -1.56 1.16 -21.19
N LYS A 60 -1.64 0.94 -22.50
CA LYS A 60 -0.49 0.46 -23.29
C LYS A 60 0.66 1.48 -23.32
N GLU A 61 0.36 2.76 -23.50
CA GLU A 61 1.39 3.82 -23.45
C GLU A 61 1.99 3.93 -22.04
N TYR A 62 1.16 3.86 -20.98
CA TYR A 62 1.60 3.86 -19.59
C TYR A 62 2.57 2.70 -19.32
N CYS A 63 2.21 1.48 -19.68
CA CYS A 63 3.07 0.30 -19.52
C CYS A 63 4.34 0.37 -20.39
N SER A 64 4.27 0.98 -21.59
CA SER A 64 5.43 1.07 -22.50
C SER A 64 6.60 1.87 -21.94
N ARG A 65 6.34 2.73 -20.96
CA ARG A 65 7.32 3.65 -20.35
C ARG A 65 8.26 2.97 -19.36
N SER A 66 7.87 1.81 -18.81
CA SER A 66 8.68 1.07 -17.85
C SER A 66 8.48 -0.42 -18.01
N TYR A 67 9.59 -1.16 -18.13
CA TYR A 67 9.56 -2.61 -18.07
C TYR A 67 8.91 -3.11 -16.78
N LEU A 68 9.22 -2.47 -15.65
CA LEU A 68 8.69 -2.84 -14.35
C LEU A 68 7.15 -2.74 -14.30
N LEU A 69 6.57 -1.71 -14.92
CA LEU A 69 5.11 -1.57 -15.05
C LEU A 69 4.53 -2.62 -16.00
N ALA A 70 5.14 -2.81 -17.17
CA ALA A 70 4.68 -3.80 -18.13
C ALA A 70 4.72 -5.23 -17.55
N HIS A 71 5.79 -5.57 -16.84
CA HIS A 71 6.00 -6.85 -16.17
C HIS A 71 5.04 -7.06 -14.97
N ARG A 72 4.76 -6.00 -14.22
CA ARG A 72 3.80 -6.04 -13.10
C ARG A 72 2.39 -6.42 -13.56
N TYR A 73 1.98 -5.96 -14.75
CA TYR A 73 0.62 -6.16 -15.23
C TYR A 73 0.46 -7.33 -16.19
N PHE A 74 1.54 -7.78 -16.85
CA PHE A 74 1.44 -8.81 -17.86
C PHE A 74 2.61 -9.82 -17.79
N THR A 75 2.27 -11.10 -17.88
CA THR A 75 3.27 -12.18 -18.01
C THR A 75 3.99 -12.13 -19.36
N ASP A 76 3.37 -11.55 -20.38
CA ASP A 76 3.95 -11.31 -21.71
C ASP A 76 3.35 -10.04 -22.33
N TYR A 77 3.86 -8.88 -21.92
CA TYR A 77 3.39 -7.58 -22.40
C TYR A 77 3.49 -7.41 -23.93
N GLN A 78 4.35 -8.17 -24.61
CA GLN A 78 4.48 -8.10 -26.07
C GLN A 78 3.24 -8.70 -26.77
N LYS A 79 2.60 -9.72 -26.18
CA LYS A 79 1.34 -10.27 -26.69
C LYS A 79 0.20 -9.26 -26.59
N GLU A 80 0.25 -8.36 -25.64
CA GLU A 80 -0.72 -7.26 -25.49
C GLU A 80 -0.45 -6.08 -26.45
N GLY A 81 0.57 -6.21 -27.29
CA GLY A 81 0.96 -5.19 -28.27
C GLY A 81 1.74 -4.02 -27.67
N ILE A 82 2.25 -4.17 -26.43
CA ILE A 82 3.08 -3.16 -25.77
C ILE A 82 4.51 -3.25 -26.31
N THR A 83 5.06 -2.11 -26.71
CA THR A 83 6.45 -1.96 -27.14
C THR A 83 7.14 -0.99 -26.19
N LEU A 84 8.12 -1.49 -25.44
CA LEU A 84 8.84 -0.68 -24.47
C LEU A 84 9.66 0.44 -25.15
N LYS A 85 9.77 1.58 -24.46
CA LYS A 85 10.68 2.67 -24.82
C LYS A 85 12.14 2.26 -24.60
N GLU A 86 13.07 3.03 -25.16
CA GLU A 86 14.51 2.68 -25.17
C GLU A 86 15.10 2.63 -23.75
N ASP A 87 14.64 3.52 -22.87
CA ASP A 87 15.08 3.69 -21.47
C ASP A 87 14.18 2.98 -20.44
N ALA A 88 13.27 2.11 -20.88
CA ALA A 88 12.24 1.50 -20.03
C ALA A 88 12.78 0.57 -18.91
N TYR A 89 14.08 0.24 -18.91
CA TYR A 89 14.69 -0.63 -17.90
C TYR A 89 15.23 0.13 -16.67
N SER A 90 14.94 1.44 -16.56
CA SER A 90 15.26 2.23 -15.38
C SER A 90 14.39 1.82 -14.17
N LEU A 91 14.97 1.90 -12.97
CA LEU A 91 14.26 1.71 -11.71
C LEU A 91 13.36 2.90 -11.33
N GLY A 92 13.46 4.02 -12.06
CA GLY A 92 12.66 5.21 -11.85
C GLY A 92 13.49 6.48 -11.73
N ASN A 93 12.85 7.58 -11.33
CA ASN A 93 13.47 8.90 -11.19
C ASN A 93 13.06 9.53 -9.86
N PHE A 94 13.97 10.25 -9.20
CA PHE A 94 13.68 10.97 -7.94
C PHE A 94 13.01 12.33 -8.15
N VAL A 95 13.07 12.86 -9.35
CA VAL A 95 12.34 14.05 -9.78
C VAL A 95 11.69 13.78 -11.14
N PRO A 96 10.48 14.29 -11.40
CA PRO A 96 9.82 14.09 -12.68
C PRO A 96 10.67 14.64 -13.84
N THR A 97 10.82 13.82 -14.89
CA THR A 97 11.51 14.20 -16.10
C THR A 97 10.63 15.11 -16.99
N GLN A 98 11.21 15.67 -18.06
CA GLN A 98 10.42 16.39 -19.05
C GLN A 98 9.43 15.45 -19.77
N GLU A 99 9.81 14.19 -19.97
CA GLU A 99 8.92 13.19 -20.57
C GLU A 99 7.72 12.86 -19.67
N ASP A 100 7.92 12.78 -18.34
CA ASP A 100 6.81 12.58 -17.38
C ASP A 100 5.83 13.75 -17.41
N ARG A 101 6.35 14.99 -17.48
CA ARG A 101 5.53 16.21 -17.61
C ARG A 101 4.77 16.26 -18.95
N ASP A 102 5.42 15.85 -20.02
CA ASP A 102 4.81 15.82 -21.35
C ASP A 102 3.71 14.75 -21.39
N PHE A 103 3.93 13.59 -20.81
CA PHE A 103 2.92 12.54 -20.67
C PHE A 103 1.71 13.04 -19.84
N THR A 104 1.94 13.60 -18.65
CA THR A 104 0.90 14.19 -17.81
C THR A 104 0.06 15.22 -18.57
N ASN A 105 0.71 16.15 -19.29
CA ASN A 105 0.00 17.13 -20.07
C ASN A 105 -0.78 16.51 -21.26
N ALA A 106 -0.24 15.49 -21.91
CA ALA A 106 -0.91 14.79 -23.02
C ALA A 106 -2.18 14.08 -22.55
N VAL A 107 -2.14 13.41 -21.39
CA VAL A 107 -3.31 12.77 -20.77
C VAL A 107 -4.38 13.82 -20.45
N LEU A 108 -4.03 14.91 -19.78
CA LEU A 108 -4.97 15.98 -19.44
C LEU A 108 -5.59 16.65 -20.70
N GLU A 109 -4.83 16.88 -21.75
CA GLU A 109 -5.36 17.42 -23.01
C GLU A 109 -6.31 16.42 -23.70
N LYS A 110 -6.03 15.13 -23.63
CA LYS A 110 -6.89 14.09 -24.20
C LYS A 110 -8.20 13.97 -23.44
N LEU A 111 -8.15 14.00 -22.10
CA LEU A 111 -9.34 13.97 -21.22
C LEU A 111 -10.30 15.15 -21.53
N LYS A 112 -9.81 16.35 -21.79
CA LYS A 112 -10.62 17.51 -22.19
C LYS A 112 -11.42 17.29 -23.48
N GLY A 113 -11.04 16.29 -24.28
CA GLY A 113 -11.75 15.93 -25.51
C GLY A 113 -13.04 15.15 -25.27
N PHE A 114 -13.25 14.62 -24.06
CA PHE A 114 -14.44 13.86 -23.68
C PHE A 114 -15.44 14.75 -22.93
N ASP A 115 -16.71 14.46 -23.12
CA ASP A 115 -17.81 15.13 -22.40
C ASP A 115 -18.22 14.26 -21.20
N ARG A 116 -17.70 14.63 -19.99
CA ARG A 116 -17.96 13.90 -18.73
C ARG A 116 -19.45 13.59 -18.51
N GLU A 117 -20.34 14.53 -18.85
CA GLU A 117 -21.79 14.37 -18.64
C GLU A 117 -22.44 13.32 -19.57
N LYS A 118 -21.70 12.83 -20.57
CA LYS A 118 -22.14 11.75 -21.45
C LYS A 118 -21.52 10.40 -21.09
N LEU A 119 -20.48 10.40 -20.27
CA LEU A 119 -19.94 9.19 -19.70
C LEU A 119 -20.90 8.64 -18.64
N THR A 120 -20.99 7.32 -18.51
CA THR A 120 -21.93 6.68 -17.60
C THR A 120 -21.24 5.72 -16.63
N GLY A 121 -21.77 5.65 -15.41
CA GLY A 121 -21.32 4.71 -14.38
C GLY A 121 -19.80 4.77 -14.13
N THR A 122 -19.14 3.63 -14.17
CA THR A 122 -17.71 3.48 -13.91
C THR A 122 -16.82 4.32 -14.85
N TYR A 123 -17.23 4.56 -16.12
CA TYR A 123 -16.45 5.42 -17.02
C TYR A 123 -16.38 6.88 -16.55
N GLN A 124 -17.46 7.38 -15.95
CA GLN A 124 -17.46 8.71 -15.35
C GLN A 124 -16.51 8.76 -14.13
N ALA A 125 -16.55 7.75 -13.27
CA ALA A 125 -15.64 7.61 -12.13
C ALA A 125 -14.16 7.52 -12.55
N ILE A 126 -13.84 6.74 -13.59
CA ILE A 126 -12.49 6.65 -14.17
C ILE A 126 -12.03 8.00 -14.72
N TYR A 127 -12.90 8.72 -15.44
CA TYR A 127 -12.59 10.05 -15.96
C TYR A 127 -12.23 11.04 -14.83
N ASP A 128 -13.01 11.05 -13.76
CA ASP A 128 -12.81 11.92 -12.61
C ASP A 128 -11.51 11.55 -11.87
N GLN A 129 -11.25 10.26 -11.65
CA GLN A 129 -10.00 9.77 -11.08
C GLN A 129 -8.78 10.18 -11.89
N MET A 130 -8.80 9.95 -13.20
CA MET A 130 -7.68 10.31 -14.08
C MET A 130 -7.46 11.83 -14.08
N THR A 131 -8.53 12.61 -14.19
CA THR A 131 -8.43 14.06 -14.18
C THR A 131 -7.77 14.55 -12.89
N TRP A 132 -8.29 14.09 -11.74
CA TRP A 132 -7.72 14.47 -10.45
C TRP A 132 -6.25 14.03 -10.32
N SER A 133 -5.94 12.77 -10.62
CA SER A 133 -4.58 12.23 -10.44
C SER A 133 -3.54 12.99 -11.24
N TYR A 134 -3.84 13.33 -12.50
CA TYR A 134 -2.89 14.06 -13.35
C TYR A 134 -2.82 15.56 -13.04
N GLU A 135 -3.92 16.19 -12.62
CA GLU A 135 -3.89 17.57 -12.10
C GLU A 135 -3.12 17.65 -10.79
N PHE A 136 -3.37 16.72 -9.87
CA PHE A 136 -2.65 16.62 -8.59
C PHE A 136 -1.15 16.37 -8.78
N SER A 137 -0.78 15.44 -9.67
CA SER A 137 0.62 15.18 -10.03
C SER A 137 1.30 16.45 -10.53
N LYS A 138 0.64 17.21 -11.43
CA LYS A 138 1.15 18.47 -11.95
C LYS A 138 1.31 19.54 -10.89
N GLU A 139 0.38 19.61 -9.91
CA GLU A 139 0.48 20.54 -8.79
C GLU A 139 1.59 20.15 -7.82
N SER A 140 1.79 18.86 -7.58
CA SER A 140 2.83 18.33 -6.70
C SER A 140 4.23 18.43 -7.32
N ASP A 141 4.35 18.53 -8.65
CA ASP A 141 5.59 18.67 -9.42
C ASP A 141 6.15 20.11 -9.44
N GLN A 142 5.70 20.97 -8.52
CA GLN A 142 6.28 22.32 -8.40
C GLN A 142 7.65 22.27 -7.70
N GLU A 143 8.62 23.06 -8.19
CA GLU A 143 10.00 23.08 -7.67
C GLU A 143 10.07 23.25 -6.14
N LYS A 144 9.13 23.97 -5.55
CA LYS A 144 9.07 24.21 -4.10
C LYS A 144 8.80 22.94 -3.27
N TYR A 145 8.34 21.84 -3.89
CA TYR A 145 8.04 20.58 -3.23
C TYR A 145 9.02 19.44 -3.55
N LEU A 146 9.69 19.50 -4.72
CA LEU A 146 10.43 18.37 -5.28
C LEU A 146 11.49 17.74 -4.36
N TYR A 147 12.00 18.49 -3.40
CA TYR A 147 13.08 18.04 -2.51
C TYR A 147 12.62 17.94 -1.05
N LEU A 148 11.31 18.10 -0.78
CA LEU A 148 10.72 17.86 0.53
C LEU A 148 10.42 16.38 0.71
N GLY A 149 10.83 15.82 1.83
CA GLY A 149 10.72 14.38 2.08
C GLY A 149 12.02 13.62 1.80
N SER A 150 12.29 12.62 2.63
CA SER A 150 13.48 11.78 2.50
C SER A 150 13.25 10.64 1.51
N ILE A 151 14.31 10.29 0.76
CA ILE A 151 14.37 9.04 -0.01
C ILE A 151 15.11 7.94 0.78
N TRP A 152 15.59 8.27 1.96
CA TRP A 152 16.29 7.37 2.87
C TRP A 152 15.48 7.20 4.14
N SER A 153 15.11 5.98 4.47
CA SER A 153 14.50 5.64 5.75
C SER A 153 14.95 4.25 6.20
N GLU A 154 14.69 3.92 7.45
CA GLU A 154 15.05 2.62 8.00
C GLU A 154 14.26 1.48 7.34
N ASN A 155 12.96 1.70 7.09
CA ASN A 155 12.05 0.66 6.61
C ASN A 155 11.79 0.73 5.09
N PHE A 156 11.56 1.93 4.55
CA PHE A 156 11.14 2.16 3.16
C PHE A 156 12.11 3.06 2.40
N GLY A 157 13.38 3.01 2.74
CA GLY A 157 14.39 3.77 2.02
C GLY A 157 14.79 3.10 0.71
N THR A 158 15.28 3.90 -0.24
CA THR A 158 15.78 3.45 -1.54
C THR A 158 16.74 2.25 -1.44
N GLN A 159 17.54 2.19 -0.38
CA GLN A 159 18.48 1.08 -0.14
C GLN A 159 17.80 -0.25 0.12
N SER A 160 16.64 -0.25 0.80
CA SER A 160 15.89 -1.48 1.13
C SER A 160 14.91 -1.86 0.01
N GLU A 161 14.27 -0.89 -0.62
CA GLU A 161 13.32 -1.12 -1.72
C GLU A 161 13.97 -1.83 -2.91
N VAL A 162 15.18 -1.40 -3.31
CA VAL A 162 15.90 -2.03 -4.44
C VAL A 162 16.26 -3.50 -4.13
N TYR A 163 16.62 -3.80 -2.87
CA TYR A 163 16.90 -5.19 -2.46
C TYR A 163 15.63 -6.05 -2.53
N THR A 164 14.55 -5.56 -1.90
CA THR A 164 13.27 -6.26 -1.86
C THR A 164 12.73 -6.52 -3.25
N TYR A 165 12.85 -5.52 -4.13
CA TYR A 165 12.41 -5.66 -5.52
C TYR A 165 13.06 -6.86 -6.24
N PHE A 166 14.36 -7.08 -6.07
CA PHE A 166 15.05 -8.21 -6.71
C PHE A 166 14.85 -9.54 -5.98
N ALA A 167 14.73 -9.53 -4.66
CA ALA A 167 14.45 -10.74 -3.89
C ALA A 167 13.05 -11.33 -4.19
N GLU A 168 12.15 -10.50 -4.70
CA GLU A 168 10.77 -10.87 -5.00
C GLU A 168 10.43 -10.79 -6.49
N PHE A 169 11.45 -10.78 -7.35
CA PHE A 169 11.24 -10.65 -8.78
C PHE A 169 10.81 -11.99 -9.42
N GLU A 170 9.65 -11.98 -10.08
CA GLU A 170 9.11 -13.14 -10.79
C GLU A 170 9.62 -13.27 -12.23
N LEU A 171 9.81 -14.50 -12.70
CA LEU A 171 10.08 -14.80 -14.10
C LEU A 171 8.89 -15.55 -14.71
N TYR A 172 8.26 -14.97 -15.72
CA TYR A 172 7.13 -15.58 -16.44
C TYR A 172 7.54 -16.26 -17.73
N ASN A 173 8.64 -15.79 -18.33
CA ASN A 173 9.18 -16.35 -19.58
C ASN A 173 10.68 -16.05 -19.73
N GLU A 174 11.33 -16.68 -20.71
CA GLU A 174 12.78 -16.52 -20.93
C GLU A 174 13.23 -15.08 -21.23
N ASN A 175 12.35 -14.22 -21.79
CA ASN A 175 12.71 -12.83 -22.08
C ASN A 175 12.87 -12.00 -20.80
N ASP A 176 12.22 -12.43 -19.71
CA ASP A 176 12.32 -11.74 -18.43
C ASP A 176 13.72 -11.85 -17.82
N VAL A 177 14.46 -12.91 -18.13
CA VAL A 177 15.86 -13.06 -17.68
C VAL A 177 16.75 -11.95 -18.26
N ASP A 178 16.66 -11.72 -19.58
CA ASP A 178 17.43 -10.66 -20.23
C ASP A 178 16.99 -9.26 -19.76
N ALA A 179 15.70 -9.10 -19.46
CA ALA A 179 15.14 -7.86 -18.95
C ALA A 179 15.58 -7.61 -17.50
N LEU A 180 15.51 -8.61 -16.64
CA LEU A 180 15.99 -8.55 -15.25
C LEU A 180 17.47 -8.16 -15.19
N VAL A 181 18.31 -8.79 -16.01
CA VAL A 181 19.74 -8.44 -16.10
C VAL A 181 19.94 -6.96 -16.44
N LYS A 182 19.13 -6.39 -17.34
CA LYS A 182 19.19 -4.95 -17.67
C LYS A 182 18.75 -4.07 -16.52
N VAL A 183 17.72 -4.47 -15.78
CA VAL A 183 17.26 -3.73 -14.60
C VAL A 183 18.31 -3.77 -13.49
N ILE A 184 18.93 -4.94 -13.24
CA ILE A 184 20.06 -5.06 -12.29
C ILE A 184 21.22 -4.17 -12.72
N ASP A 185 21.55 -4.14 -14.02
CA ASP A 185 22.62 -3.30 -14.55
C ASP A 185 22.31 -1.80 -14.50
N ASN A 186 21.06 -1.40 -14.26
CA ASN A 186 20.67 -0.01 -14.04
C ASN A 186 20.84 0.45 -12.57
N VAL A 187 20.99 -0.46 -11.61
CA VAL A 187 21.14 -0.10 -10.18
C VAL A 187 22.26 0.93 -9.92
N PRO A 188 23.45 0.82 -10.52
CA PRO A 188 24.48 1.84 -10.32
C PRO A 188 24.01 3.25 -10.70
N GLN A 189 23.36 3.40 -11.86
CA GLN A 189 22.82 4.70 -12.30
C GLN A 189 21.73 5.20 -11.36
N TYR A 190 20.81 4.34 -10.94
CA TYR A 190 19.74 4.70 -10.03
C TYR A 190 20.29 5.23 -8.69
N PHE A 191 21.31 4.58 -8.12
CA PHE A 191 21.95 5.05 -6.90
C PHE A 191 22.80 6.32 -7.10
N GLU A 192 23.41 6.51 -8.28
CA GLU A 192 24.06 7.79 -8.63
C GLU A 192 23.04 8.93 -8.65
N GLU A 193 21.85 8.71 -9.18
CA GLU A 193 20.75 9.68 -9.19
C GLU A 193 20.19 9.94 -7.78
N ALA A 194 20.07 8.90 -6.92
CA ALA A 194 19.71 9.06 -5.51
C ALA A 194 20.71 9.97 -4.74
N ILE A 195 21.99 9.74 -4.96
CA ILE A 195 23.04 10.59 -4.38
C ILE A 195 23.02 12.02 -4.95
N ALA A 196 22.74 12.17 -6.25
CA ALA A 196 22.60 13.50 -6.85
C ALA A 196 21.41 14.27 -6.26
N PHE A 197 20.27 13.57 -6.06
CA PHE A 197 19.10 14.11 -5.37
C PHE A 197 19.45 14.54 -3.93
N SER A 198 20.13 13.68 -3.17
CA SER A 198 20.55 13.98 -1.79
C SER A 198 21.50 15.20 -1.74
N LYS A 199 22.42 15.34 -2.70
CA LYS A 199 23.28 16.53 -2.82
C LYS A 199 22.50 17.80 -3.11
N GLU A 200 21.38 17.72 -3.85
CA GLU A 200 20.49 18.88 -4.03
C GLU A 200 19.68 19.18 -2.75
N GLN A 201 19.24 18.16 -2.01
CA GLN A 201 18.64 18.36 -0.69
C GLN A 201 19.61 19.04 0.28
N ALA A 202 20.87 18.58 0.33
CA ALA A 202 21.90 19.17 1.19
C ALA A 202 22.13 20.68 0.89
N LYS A 203 22.21 21.08 -0.38
CA LYS A 203 22.34 22.49 -0.80
C LYS A 203 21.15 23.37 -0.37
N ARG A 204 20.02 22.77 -0.05
CA ARG A 204 18.78 23.43 0.33
C ARG A 204 18.49 23.33 1.83
N ASP A 205 19.41 22.74 2.60
CA ASP A 205 19.24 22.40 4.02
C ASP A 205 18.02 21.49 4.28
N LEU A 206 17.74 20.55 3.34
CA LEU A 206 16.60 19.61 3.38
C LEU A 206 17.04 18.15 3.58
N LEU A 207 18.34 17.85 3.54
CA LEU A 207 18.83 16.48 3.71
C LEU A 207 18.80 16.08 5.19
N ALA A 208 17.88 15.22 5.57
CA ALA A 208 17.74 14.74 6.94
C ALA A 208 17.23 13.28 6.96
N PHE A 209 18.00 12.39 7.55
CA PHE A 209 17.65 10.98 7.77
C PHE A 209 18.61 10.35 8.79
N ASN A 210 18.29 9.12 9.26
CA ASN A 210 19.17 8.36 10.13
C ASN A 210 20.30 7.70 9.32
N LEU A 211 21.46 8.37 9.23
CA LEU A 211 22.60 7.86 8.46
C LEU A 211 23.08 6.49 8.96
N ASP A 212 23.17 6.31 10.28
CA ASP A 212 23.71 5.08 10.86
C ASP A 212 22.85 3.85 10.49
N SER A 213 21.51 3.98 10.48
CA SER A 213 20.63 2.89 10.10
C SER A 213 20.77 2.55 8.61
N VAL A 214 20.83 3.54 7.73
CA VAL A 214 21.01 3.33 6.27
C VAL A 214 22.37 2.69 5.98
N LEU A 215 23.45 3.20 6.60
CA LEU A 215 24.79 2.61 6.43
C LEU A 215 24.85 1.18 6.96
N THR A 216 24.21 0.91 8.11
CA THR A 216 24.13 -0.46 8.67
C THR A 216 23.47 -1.40 7.70
N TYR A 217 22.31 -1.01 7.14
CA TYR A 217 21.62 -1.82 6.12
C TYR A 217 22.50 -2.12 4.91
N CYS A 218 23.17 -1.09 4.36
CA CYS A 218 24.08 -1.26 3.23
C CYS A 218 25.26 -2.18 3.56
N GLN A 219 25.84 -2.06 4.76
CA GLN A 219 26.96 -2.89 5.20
C GLN A 219 26.53 -4.34 5.41
N ASP A 220 25.37 -4.56 6.06
CA ASP A 220 24.82 -5.91 6.27
C ASP A 220 24.53 -6.60 4.93
N THR A 221 24.02 -5.87 3.93
CA THR A 221 23.83 -6.38 2.57
C THR A 221 25.13 -6.86 1.94
N LEU A 222 26.25 -6.13 2.13
CA LEU A 222 27.56 -6.52 1.62
C LEU A 222 28.18 -7.68 2.40
N ASP A 223 28.10 -7.64 3.72
CA ASP A 223 28.69 -8.66 4.60
C ASP A 223 28.04 -10.03 4.37
N ASN A 224 26.74 -10.02 4.05
CA ASN A 224 25.97 -11.23 3.75
C ASN A 224 25.94 -11.58 2.23
N GLN A 225 26.64 -10.87 1.36
CA GLN A 225 26.59 -11.07 -0.10
C GLN A 225 26.69 -12.54 -0.51
N ALA A 226 27.64 -13.30 0.07
CA ALA A 226 27.89 -14.70 -0.31
C ALA A 226 26.76 -15.67 0.03
N SER A 227 25.88 -15.30 0.94
CA SER A 227 24.72 -16.07 1.43
C SER A 227 23.41 -15.31 1.26
N SER A 228 23.42 -14.26 0.43
CA SER A 228 22.23 -13.42 0.24
C SER A 228 21.08 -14.23 -0.34
N PRO A 229 19.89 -14.18 0.26
CA PRO A 229 18.68 -14.87 -0.23
C PRO A 229 18.34 -14.53 -1.67
N VAL A 230 18.69 -13.33 -2.17
CA VAL A 230 18.39 -12.91 -3.54
C VAL A 230 18.92 -13.87 -4.61
N PHE A 231 20.03 -14.58 -4.34
CA PHE A 231 20.54 -15.59 -5.27
C PHE A 231 19.66 -16.82 -5.31
N GLU A 232 19.23 -17.31 -4.16
CA GLU A 232 18.38 -18.51 -4.03
C GLU A 232 17.00 -18.25 -4.61
N GLU A 233 16.38 -17.11 -4.28
CA GLU A 233 15.05 -16.74 -4.78
C GLU A 233 15.05 -16.62 -6.32
N LEU A 234 16.01 -15.91 -6.91
CA LEU A 234 16.10 -15.79 -8.36
C LEU A 234 16.49 -17.12 -9.05
N ASP A 235 17.24 -17.99 -8.39
CA ASP A 235 17.50 -19.33 -8.88
C ASP A 235 16.24 -20.19 -8.91
N LEU A 236 15.38 -20.08 -7.88
CA LEU A 236 14.09 -20.75 -7.84
C LEU A 236 13.17 -20.22 -8.97
N GLU A 237 13.18 -18.92 -9.22
CA GLU A 237 12.42 -18.35 -10.34
C GLU A 237 12.86 -18.88 -11.70
N VAL A 238 14.17 -19.02 -11.94
CA VAL A 238 14.67 -19.66 -13.16
C VAL A 238 14.18 -21.10 -13.28
N ASP A 239 14.08 -21.83 -12.15
CA ASP A 239 13.61 -23.21 -12.14
C ASP A 239 12.11 -23.30 -12.48
N THR A 240 11.30 -22.27 -12.18
CA THR A 240 9.88 -22.22 -12.57
C THR A 240 9.68 -22.21 -14.10
N LEU A 241 10.66 -21.76 -14.87
CA LEU A 241 10.60 -21.74 -16.34
C LEU A 241 10.69 -23.14 -16.97
N MET A 242 10.95 -24.19 -16.17
CA MET A 242 11.00 -25.60 -16.61
C MET A 242 11.95 -25.84 -17.82
N LEU A 243 13.07 -25.16 -17.84
CA LEU A 243 14.07 -25.25 -18.89
C LEU A 243 14.92 -26.53 -18.78
N ASP A 244 15.69 -26.84 -19.83
CA ASP A 244 16.74 -27.86 -19.68
C ASP A 244 17.86 -27.35 -18.74
N GLU A 245 18.53 -28.29 -18.05
CA GLU A 245 19.53 -28.01 -17.01
C GLU A 245 20.66 -27.08 -17.53
N ALA A 246 21.08 -27.22 -18.76
CA ALA A 246 22.16 -26.40 -19.31
C ALA A 246 21.73 -24.94 -19.49
N LYS A 247 20.48 -24.72 -19.94
CA LYS A 247 19.92 -23.40 -20.14
C LYS A 247 19.55 -22.73 -18.81
N ALA A 248 18.98 -23.49 -17.87
CA ALA A 248 18.71 -22.99 -16.53
C ALA A 248 20.01 -22.52 -15.84
N ASN A 249 21.06 -23.32 -15.88
CA ASN A 249 22.37 -22.94 -15.33
C ASN A 249 23.00 -21.73 -16.03
N GLU A 250 22.80 -21.57 -17.35
CA GLU A 250 23.24 -20.38 -18.09
C GLU A 250 22.53 -19.12 -17.55
N TYR A 251 21.22 -19.15 -17.37
CA TYR A 251 20.43 -18.01 -16.88
C TYR A 251 20.74 -17.66 -15.42
N LYS A 252 20.82 -18.66 -14.54
CA LYS A 252 21.28 -18.45 -13.15
C LYS A 252 22.63 -17.74 -13.11
N GLN A 253 23.58 -18.20 -13.93
CA GLN A 253 24.91 -17.58 -14.00
C GLN A 253 24.83 -16.13 -14.52
N GLN A 254 23.99 -15.82 -15.53
CA GLN A 254 23.82 -14.46 -16.03
C GLN A 254 23.28 -13.52 -14.97
N ILE A 255 22.28 -13.95 -14.20
CA ILE A 255 21.70 -13.18 -13.10
C ILE A 255 22.73 -12.97 -11.99
N HIS A 256 23.43 -14.04 -11.56
CA HIS A 256 24.48 -13.96 -10.54
C HIS A 256 25.62 -13.01 -10.96
N ASP A 257 26.04 -13.08 -12.24
CA ASP A 257 27.06 -12.18 -12.77
C ASP A 257 26.59 -10.71 -12.74
N ALA A 258 25.31 -10.44 -13.04
CA ALA A 258 24.74 -9.10 -12.97
C ALA A 258 24.67 -8.58 -11.53
N LEU A 259 24.18 -9.39 -10.59
CA LEU A 259 24.14 -9.04 -9.17
C LEU A 259 25.55 -8.72 -8.63
N ASN A 260 26.53 -9.57 -8.93
CA ASN A 260 27.89 -9.36 -8.48
C ASN A 260 28.60 -8.17 -9.15
N ARG A 261 28.22 -7.83 -10.38
CA ARG A 261 28.82 -6.74 -11.16
C ARG A 261 28.20 -5.38 -10.86
N SER A 262 26.88 -5.33 -10.65
CA SER A 262 26.12 -4.08 -10.60
C SER A 262 25.42 -3.86 -9.27
N PHE A 263 24.72 -4.85 -8.73
CA PHE A 263 23.90 -4.68 -7.54
C PHE A 263 24.74 -4.50 -6.25
N PHE A 264 25.51 -5.50 -5.84
CA PHE A 264 26.28 -5.42 -4.59
C PHE A 264 27.33 -4.29 -4.58
N PRO A 265 28.10 -4.03 -5.66
CA PRO A 265 29.02 -2.89 -5.66
C PRO A 265 28.35 -1.53 -5.48
N SER A 266 27.08 -1.41 -5.85
CA SER A 266 26.31 -0.18 -5.68
C SER A 266 26.03 0.14 -4.20
N TYR A 267 25.93 -0.85 -3.33
CA TYR A 267 25.83 -0.62 -1.88
C TYR A 267 27.14 -0.06 -1.29
N GLN A 268 28.31 -0.50 -1.78
CA GLN A 268 29.57 0.12 -1.39
C GLN A 268 29.62 1.59 -1.84
N TYR A 269 29.15 1.89 -3.05
CA TYR A 269 29.04 3.27 -3.53
C TYR A 269 28.14 4.12 -2.62
N LEU A 270 26.99 3.61 -2.18
CA LEU A 270 26.11 4.32 -1.23
C LEU A 270 26.84 4.59 0.10
N ILE A 271 27.54 3.60 0.66
CA ILE A 271 28.30 3.76 1.91
C ILE A 271 29.34 4.88 1.76
N ASP A 272 30.12 4.88 0.68
CA ASP A 272 31.19 5.84 0.45
C ASP A 272 30.63 7.27 0.28
N GLU A 273 29.59 7.43 -0.54
CA GLU A 273 29.00 8.74 -0.85
C GLU A 273 28.22 9.32 0.34
N LEU A 274 27.34 8.52 0.98
CA LEU A 274 26.56 9.00 2.13
C LEU A 274 27.45 9.29 3.34
N SER A 275 28.48 8.47 3.59
CA SER A 275 29.47 8.77 4.64
C SER A 275 30.21 10.08 4.39
N SER A 276 30.50 10.40 3.11
CA SER A 276 31.17 11.66 2.76
C SER A 276 30.28 12.88 3.00
N MET A 277 28.96 12.71 3.06
CA MET A 277 27.96 13.75 3.30
C MET A 277 27.56 13.91 4.77
N ASN A 278 28.18 13.18 5.69
CA ASN A 278 27.79 13.15 7.11
C ASN A 278 27.62 14.55 7.73
N ASP A 279 28.51 15.49 7.43
CA ASP A 279 28.45 16.86 7.95
C ASP A 279 27.33 17.72 7.30
N GLU A 280 26.70 17.23 6.24
CA GLU A 280 25.64 17.92 5.50
C GLU A 280 24.23 17.37 5.87
N ILE A 281 24.17 16.25 6.62
CA ILE A 281 22.91 15.63 7.06
C ILE A 281 22.43 16.33 8.33
N GLY A 282 21.23 16.91 8.26
CA GLY A 282 20.57 17.59 9.38
C GLY A 282 19.84 16.63 10.32
N GLU A 283 19.29 17.21 11.39
CA GLU A 283 18.38 16.48 12.27
C GLU A 283 17.07 16.15 11.54
N VAL A 284 16.51 14.97 11.83
CA VAL A 284 15.18 14.57 11.34
C VAL A 284 14.13 15.42 12.04
N VAL A 285 13.40 16.21 11.27
CA VAL A 285 12.34 17.09 11.74
C VAL A 285 11.09 16.97 10.89
N GLY A 286 9.94 17.29 11.47
CA GLY A 286 8.67 17.27 10.74
C GLY A 286 8.61 18.29 9.60
N LEU A 287 7.86 17.97 8.54
CA LEU A 287 7.73 18.77 7.31
C LEU A 287 7.42 20.26 7.57
N ALA A 288 6.54 20.56 8.54
CA ALA A 288 6.16 21.94 8.86
C ALA A 288 7.31 22.83 9.36
N GLN A 289 8.49 22.26 9.66
CA GLN A 289 9.69 23.03 10.01
C GLN A 289 10.46 23.53 8.77
N TYR A 290 10.14 23.02 7.57
CA TYR A 290 10.71 23.49 6.32
C TYR A 290 9.83 24.54 5.63
N GLU A 291 10.45 25.40 4.83
CA GLU A 291 9.71 26.33 3.96
C GLU A 291 8.81 25.53 2.98
N ASN A 292 7.54 25.90 2.87
CA ASN A 292 6.48 25.19 2.14
C ASN A 292 6.16 23.76 2.67
N GLY A 293 6.80 23.29 3.73
CA GLY A 293 6.62 21.92 4.22
C GLY A 293 5.21 21.64 4.74
N ARG A 294 4.54 22.60 5.40
CA ARG A 294 3.15 22.45 5.83
C ARG A 294 2.18 22.33 4.64
N GLU A 295 2.40 23.12 3.58
CA GLU A 295 1.60 23.06 2.34
C GLU A 295 1.84 21.73 1.60
N TYR A 296 3.09 21.26 1.59
CA TYR A 296 3.44 19.95 1.04
C TYR A 296 2.81 18.81 1.84
N TYR A 297 2.82 18.89 3.18
CA TYR A 297 2.19 17.88 4.03
C TYR A 297 0.66 17.79 3.80
N GLU A 298 -0.03 18.91 3.55
CA GLU A 298 -1.44 18.86 3.15
C GLU A 298 -1.64 18.05 1.86
N LYS A 299 -0.75 18.18 0.87
CA LYS A 299 -0.79 17.36 -0.35
C LYS A 299 -0.49 15.88 -0.07
N VAL A 300 0.46 15.59 0.82
CA VAL A 300 0.71 14.21 1.27
C VAL A 300 -0.55 13.60 1.87
N LEU A 301 -1.27 14.33 2.73
CA LEU A 301 -2.51 13.85 3.32
C LEU A 301 -3.65 13.70 2.30
N GLN A 302 -3.80 14.64 1.36
CA GLN A 302 -4.79 14.52 0.27
C GLN A 302 -4.58 13.26 -0.57
N SER A 303 -3.31 12.93 -0.87
CA SER A 303 -2.95 11.70 -1.55
C SER A 303 -3.20 10.46 -0.69
N ALA A 304 -2.86 10.50 0.60
CA ALA A 304 -3.00 9.36 1.51
C ALA A 304 -4.45 9.06 1.90
N THR A 305 -5.35 10.07 1.84
CA THR A 305 -6.75 9.93 2.26
C THR A 305 -7.74 9.81 1.10
N GLY A 306 -7.31 10.07 -0.13
CA GLY A 306 -8.19 10.08 -1.31
C GLY A 306 -9.27 11.18 -1.26
N THR A 307 -9.02 12.28 -0.53
CA THR A 307 -9.95 13.41 -0.37
C THR A 307 -9.29 14.74 -0.71
N ASP A 308 -10.08 15.79 -0.86
CA ASP A 308 -9.58 17.17 -0.99
C ASP A 308 -9.61 17.93 0.33
N SER A 309 -9.75 17.22 1.45
CA SER A 309 -9.81 17.82 2.79
C SER A 309 -8.52 18.60 3.10
N SER A 310 -8.69 19.78 3.68
CA SER A 310 -7.56 20.57 4.18
C SER A 310 -6.94 19.93 5.42
N LEU A 311 -5.68 20.26 5.69
CA LEU A 311 -4.99 19.83 6.90
C LEU A 311 -5.75 20.20 8.18
N ASP A 312 -6.42 21.37 8.21
CA ASP A 312 -7.18 21.81 9.37
C ASP A 312 -8.47 20.99 9.56
N GLU A 313 -9.16 20.59 8.49
CA GLU A 313 -10.32 19.69 8.52
C GLU A 313 -9.92 18.30 9.02
N ILE A 314 -8.89 17.70 8.45
CA ILE A 314 -8.36 16.39 8.89
C ILE A 314 -7.98 16.42 10.37
N ASN A 315 -7.27 17.48 10.82
CA ASN A 315 -6.91 17.63 12.23
C ASN A 315 -8.13 17.75 13.15
N GLN A 316 -9.18 18.42 12.72
CA GLN A 316 -10.44 18.53 13.48
C GLN A 316 -11.13 17.15 13.58
N GLU A 317 -11.18 16.39 12.51
CA GLU A 317 -11.80 15.05 12.49
C GLU A 317 -11.04 14.07 13.37
N VAL A 318 -9.72 13.98 13.25
CA VAL A 318 -8.87 13.11 14.10
C VAL A 318 -9.02 13.49 15.57
N SER A 319 -8.98 14.79 15.90
CA SER A 319 -9.14 15.26 17.29
C SER A 319 -10.52 14.93 17.86
N SER A 320 -11.57 15.06 17.02
CA SER A 320 -12.95 14.75 17.42
C SER A 320 -13.13 13.24 17.65
N ALA A 321 -12.60 12.41 16.77
CA ALA A 321 -12.62 10.96 16.90
C ALA A 321 -11.87 10.49 18.16
N LEU A 322 -10.67 11.03 18.43
CA LEU A 322 -9.94 10.74 19.67
C LEU A 322 -10.71 11.13 20.94
N MET A 323 -11.39 12.28 20.93
CA MET A 323 -12.19 12.71 22.06
C MET A 323 -13.38 11.76 22.31
N GLN A 324 -14.03 11.32 21.24
CA GLN A 324 -15.14 10.37 21.31
C GLN A 324 -14.67 9.02 21.86
N LEU A 325 -13.61 8.44 21.30
CA LEU A 325 -13.03 7.17 21.73
C LEU A 325 -12.54 7.23 23.18
N SER A 326 -11.90 8.34 23.58
CA SER A 326 -11.47 8.55 24.97
C SER A 326 -12.65 8.58 25.95
N THR A 327 -13.77 9.16 25.54
CA THR A 327 -15.00 9.19 26.33
C THR A 327 -15.60 7.78 26.47
N GLN A 328 -15.66 7.02 25.37
CA GLN A 328 -16.12 5.63 25.36
C GLN A 328 -15.23 4.75 26.24
N GLY A 329 -13.89 4.91 26.13
CA GLY A 329 -12.94 4.18 26.96
C GLY A 329 -13.12 4.44 28.46
N GLN A 330 -13.34 5.69 28.84
CA GLN A 330 -13.63 6.04 30.21
C GLN A 330 -14.92 5.38 30.70
N GLN A 331 -15.99 5.40 29.91
CA GLN A 331 -17.27 4.76 30.23
C GLN A 331 -17.12 3.25 30.39
N LEU A 332 -16.35 2.61 29.51
CA LEU A 332 -16.08 1.17 29.59
C LEU A 332 -15.34 0.80 30.88
N ILE A 333 -14.34 1.58 31.28
CA ILE A 333 -13.62 1.39 32.55
C ILE A 333 -14.53 1.64 33.76
N GLU A 334 -15.35 2.67 33.72
CA GLU A 334 -16.30 2.98 34.80
C GLU A 334 -17.39 1.90 34.95
N SER A 335 -17.71 1.17 33.88
CA SER A 335 -18.60 0.00 33.93
C SER A 335 -18.02 -1.21 34.67
N GLY A 336 -16.73 -1.17 35.00
CA GLY A 336 -15.99 -2.26 35.67
C GLY A 336 -15.39 -3.28 34.72
N PHE A 337 -15.26 -2.94 33.42
CA PHE A 337 -14.60 -3.82 32.42
C PHE A 337 -13.14 -4.03 32.78
N ASP A 338 -12.70 -5.30 32.71
CA ASP A 338 -11.29 -5.66 32.91
C ASP A 338 -10.51 -5.50 31.60
N MET A 339 -9.75 -4.42 31.49
CA MET A 339 -8.89 -4.15 30.31
C MET A 339 -7.84 -5.25 30.03
N ASN A 340 -7.52 -6.11 31.01
CA ASN A 340 -6.58 -7.22 30.73
C ASN A 340 -7.23 -8.31 29.87
N SER A 341 -8.56 -8.38 29.81
CA SER A 341 -9.27 -9.38 29.00
C SER A 341 -8.98 -9.26 27.50
N ILE A 342 -8.63 -8.05 27.01
CA ILE A 342 -8.31 -7.81 25.60
C ILE A 342 -6.92 -8.32 25.22
N MET A 343 -6.02 -8.56 26.17
CA MET A 343 -4.63 -8.96 25.92
C MET A 343 -4.48 -10.45 25.59
N SER A 344 -5.53 -11.25 25.74
CA SER A 344 -5.47 -12.72 25.61
C SER A 344 -6.71 -13.26 24.90
N ILE A 345 -7.14 -12.58 23.83
CA ILE A 345 -8.24 -13.06 23.00
C ILE A 345 -7.73 -14.21 22.13
N ASP A 346 -8.32 -15.40 22.34
CA ASP A 346 -8.05 -16.61 21.58
C ASP A 346 -9.20 -16.83 20.58
N THR A 347 -8.90 -16.82 19.30
CA THR A 347 -9.87 -17.03 18.22
C THR A 347 -10.29 -18.51 18.09
N GLY A 348 -9.51 -19.42 18.67
CA GLY A 348 -9.65 -20.86 18.51
C GLY A 348 -9.08 -21.43 17.21
N LEU A 349 -8.66 -20.58 16.27
CA LEU A 349 -8.00 -20.93 15.01
C LEU A 349 -6.48 -20.98 15.22
N LYS A 350 -5.80 -21.98 14.72
CA LYS A 350 -4.42 -22.30 15.16
C LYS A 350 -3.37 -22.30 14.05
N SER A 351 -3.79 -22.05 12.82
CA SER A 351 -2.86 -21.92 11.70
C SER A 351 -3.39 -20.89 10.69
N PRO A 352 -2.50 -20.34 9.85
CA PRO A 352 -2.87 -19.46 8.75
C PRO A 352 -3.97 -20.07 7.85
N GLU A 353 -3.86 -21.37 7.54
CA GLU A 353 -4.81 -22.09 6.69
C GLU A 353 -6.18 -22.24 7.37
N GLU A 354 -6.22 -22.51 8.68
CA GLU A 354 -7.48 -22.54 9.44
C GLU A 354 -8.16 -21.18 9.44
N ILE A 355 -7.39 -20.10 9.58
CA ILE A 355 -7.94 -18.74 9.56
C ILE A 355 -8.49 -18.41 8.18
N LEU A 356 -7.71 -18.56 7.10
CA LEU A 356 -8.20 -18.25 5.76
C LEU A 356 -9.38 -19.12 5.35
N GLY A 357 -9.37 -20.41 5.66
CA GLY A 357 -10.53 -21.29 5.43
C GLY A 357 -11.78 -20.81 6.18
N TYR A 358 -11.63 -20.35 7.43
CA TYR A 358 -12.72 -19.78 8.20
C TYR A 358 -13.24 -18.46 7.57
N LEU A 359 -12.34 -17.58 7.13
CA LEU A 359 -12.68 -16.33 6.49
C LEU A 359 -13.42 -16.57 5.16
N GLU A 360 -12.95 -17.52 4.34
CA GLU A 360 -13.57 -17.91 3.08
C GLU A 360 -14.98 -18.48 3.28
N GLU A 361 -15.22 -19.26 4.32
CA GLU A 361 -16.57 -19.78 4.65
C GLU A 361 -17.54 -18.69 5.14
N ASN A 362 -17.05 -17.52 5.58
CA ASN A 362 -17.86 -16.53 6.28
C ASN A 362 -17.98 -15.17 5.57
N TYR A 363 -17.10 -14.81 4.64
CA TYR A 363 -17.10 -13.46 4.04
C TYR A 363 -18.43 -13.08 3.37
N ALA A 364 -19.12 -14.03 2.77
CA ALA A 364 -20.40 -13.81 2.10
C ALA A 364 -21.54 -13.34 3.04
N LYS A 365 -21.30 -13.33 4.36
CA LYS A 365 -22.22 -12.72 5.33
C LYS A 365 -22.28 -11.20 5.22
N SER A 366 -21.18 -10.59 4.79
CA SER A 366 -21.02 -9.14 4.77
C SER A 366 -20.56 -8.59 3.42
N PHE A 367 -19.95 -9.40 2.56
CA PHE A 367 -19.37 -8.97 1.29
C PHE A 367 -20.00 -9.70 0.10
N PRO A 368 -20.02 -9.09 -1.12
CA PRO A 368 -20.43 -9.76 -2.35
C PRO A 368 -19.67 -11.07 -2.59
N VAL A 369 -20.35 -12.04 -3.17
CA VAL A 369 -19.71 -13.31 -3.54
C VAL A 369 -18.86 -13.11 -4.79
N VAL A 370 -17.61 -13.61 -4.75
CA VAL A 370 -16.68 -13.66 -5.86
C VAL A 370 -16.40 -15.11 -6.28
N ASN A 371 -15.78 -15.31 -7.43
CA ASN A 371 -15.34 -16.64 -7.86
C ASN A 371 -14.29 -17.20 -6.89
N GLU A 372 -14.09 -18.53 -6.95
CA GLU A 372 -13.09 -19.22 -6.14
C GLU A 372 -11.70 -18.60 -6.32
N MET A 373 -11.03 -18.32 -5.20
CA MET A 373 -9.69 -17.77 -5.15
C MET A 373 -8.68 -18.89 -4.91
N GLU A 374 -7.78 -19.09 -5.86
CA GLU A 374 -6.62 -19.96 -5.63
C GLU A 374 -5.50 -19.14 -4.98
N TYR A 375 -4.99 -19.60 -3.85
CA TYR A 375 -3.94 -18.89 -3.11
C TYR A 375 -2.93 -19.79 -2.43
N GLU A 376 -1.74 -19.26 -2.20
CA GLU A 376 -0.68 -19.87 -1.40
C GLU A 376 -0.32 -18.98 -0.22
N ILE A 377 -0.04 -19.61 0.93
CA ILE A 377 0.39 -18.93 2.14
C ILE A 377 1.78 -19.42 2.50
N LYS A 378 2.73 -18.51 2.74
CA LYS A 378 4.08 -18.85 3.16
C LYS A 378 4.56 -17.93 4.29
N ALA A 379 5.26 -18.51 5.27
CA ALA A 379 6.00 -17.71 6.23
C ALA A 379 7.21 -17.06 5.56
N LEU A 380 7.51 -15.80 5.95
CA LEU A 380 8.74 -15.15 5.53
C LEU A 380 9.96 -15.93 6.03
N PRO A 381 11.01 -16.04 5.22
CA PRO A 381 12.30 -16.56 5.67
C PRO A 381 12.85 -15.78 6.87
N ASP A 382 13.68 -16.42 7.68
CA ASP A 382 14.25 -15.83 8.90
C ASP A 382 15.02 -14.52 8.63
N GLU A 383 15.67 -14.42 7.48
CA GLU A 383 16.43 -13.25 7.04
C GLU A 383 15.53 -12.04 6.72
N GLN A 384 14.38 -12.27 6.09
CA GLN A 384 13.38 -11.23 5.78
C GLN A 384 12.51 -10.88 6.99
N SER A 385 12.37 -11.82 7.95
CA SER A 385 11.59 -11.64 9.19
C SER A 385 12.14 -10.58 10.13
N GLN A 386 13.29 -9.98 9.85
CA GLN A 386 13.89 -8.90 10.64
C GLN A 386 13.55 -7.49 10.11
N SER A 387 12.90 -7.41 8.96
CA SER A 387 12.66 -6.15 8.24
C SER A 387 11.52 -5.29 8.80
N GLY A 388 10.80 -5.72 9.84
CA GLY A 388 9.62 -5.02 10.36
C GLY A 388 8.36 -5.15 9.50
N VAL A 389 8.39 -6.03 8.50
CA VAL A 389 7.20 -6.41 7.70
C VAL A 389 6.43 -7.49 8.43
N THR A 390 5.15 -7.25 8.72
CA THR A 390 4.29 -8.19 9.45
C THR A 390 3.65 -9.22 8.53
N ALA A 391 3.12 -8.79 7.41
CA ALA A 391 2.57 -9.62 6.34
C ALA A 391 2.42 -8.79 5.07
N TYR A 392 2.21 -9.44 3.94
CA TYR A 392 1.82 -8.79 2.69
C TYR A 392 1.12 -9.76 1.73
N PHE A 393 0.30 -9.18 0.88
CA PHE A 393 -0.39 -9.83 -0.22
C PHE A 393 0.30 -9.53 -1.56
N VAL A 394 0.37 -10.55 -2.42
CA VAL A 394 0.94 -10.44 -3.77
C VAL A 394 -0.15 -10.66 -4.80
N ASN A 395 -0.34 -9.68 -5.67
CA ASN A 395 -1.29 -9.73 -6.76
C ASN A 395 -0.57 -10.17 -8.05
N PRO A 396 -0.92 -11.34 -8.64
CA PRO A 396 -0.31 -11.77 -9.88
C PRO A 396 -0.72 -10.86 -11.06
N PRO A 397 0.03 -10.87 -12.18
CA PRO A 397 -0.34 -10.13 -13.38
C PRO A 397 -1.75 -10.44 -13.88
N ILE A 398 -2.34 -9.50 -14.61
CA ILE A 398 -3.74 -9.57 -15.09
C ILE A 398 -4.02 -10.83 -15.91
N ASP A 399 -3.05 -11.24 -16.73
CA ASP A 399 -3.12 -12.42 -17.61
C ASP A 399 -2.55 -13.70 -16.95
N SER A 400 -2.12 -13.61 -15.70
CA SER A 400 -1.54 -14.75 -14.97
C SER A 400 -2.61 -15.76 -14.54
N THR A 401 -2.21 -17.03 -14.53
CA THR A 401 -2.95 -18.14 -13.91
C THR A 401 -2.31 -18.60 -12.61
N ARG A 402 -1.26 -17.92 -12.15
CA ARG A 402 -0.64 -18.21 -10.85
C ARG A 402 -1.62 -17.88 -9.73
N PRO A 403 -1.59 -18.63 -8.60
CA PRO A 403 -2.41 -18.33 -7.43
C PRO A 403 -2.00 -16.98 -6.80
N TYR A 404 -2.94 -16.37 -6.10
CA TYR A 404 -2.62 -15.27 -5.19
C TYR A 404 -1.63 -15.72 -4.14
N GLN A 405 -0.79 -14.84 -3.66
CA GLN A 405 0.20 -15.20 -2.66
C GLN A 405 0.09 -14.31 -1.44
N MET A 406 0.28 -14.93 -0.29
CA MET A 406 0.31 -14.25 0.99
C MET A 406 1.56 -14.64 1.75
N ARG A 407 2.25 -13.65 2.28
CA ARG A 407 3.43 -13.81 3.12
C ARG A 407 3.14 -13.28 4.52
N TYR A 408 3.64 -13.94 5.55
CA TYR A 408 3.48 -13.47 6.92
C TYR A 408 4.76 -13.70 7.74
N ASN A 409 5.01 -12.78 8.67
CA ASN A 409 6.16 -12.84 9.58
C ASN A 409 5.79 -13.59 10.86
N ALA A 410 6.11 -14.88 10.94
CA ALA A 410 5.78 -15.70 12.11
C ALA A 410 6.41 -15.19 13.41
N ARG A 411 7.51 -14.41 13.36
CA ARG A 411 8.19 -13.86 14.54
C ARG A 411 7.38 -12.77 15.23
N ASP A 412 6.70 -11.92 14.47
CA ASP A 412 5.91 -10.80 15.01
C ASP A 412 4.77 -11.30 15.90
N PHE A 413 4.28 -12.51 15.63
CA PHE A 413 3.22 -13.15 16.40
C PHE A 413 3.73 -14.16 17.44
N GLY A 414 5.04 -14.28 17.62
CA GLY A 414 5.63 -15.24 18.57
C GLY A 414 5.19 -16.68 18.36
N GLN A 415 4.74 -17.02 17.14
CA GLN A 415 4.10 -18.30 16.76
C GLN A 415 2.74 -18.54 17.46
N ASP A 416 2.10 -17.51 17.99
CA ASP A 416 0.73 -17.56 18.51
C ASP A 416 -0.27 -17.21 17.44
N PHE A 417 -0.58 -18.15 16.57
CA PHE A 417 -1.53 -17.99 15.47
C PHE A 417 -2.98 -17.97 15.92
N SER A 418 -3.28 -18.18 17.21
CA SER A 418 -4.65 -18.06 17.73
C SER A 418 -5.01 -16.66 18.20
N SER A 419 -4.07 -15.72 18.21
CA SER A 419 -4.33 -14.34 18.63
C SER A 419 -5.27 -13.59 17.67
N LEU A 420 -6.08 -12.68 18.21
CA LEU A 420 -6.95 -11.83 17.38
C LEU A 420 -6.13 -10.91 16.45
N SER A 421 -4.95 -10.48 16.89
CA SER A 421 -4.05 -9.67 16.05
C SER A 421 -3.59 -10.44 14.80
N PHE A 422 -3.26 -11.73 14.93
CA PHE A 422 -2.90 -12.53 13.76
C PHE A 422 -4.11 -12.77 12.84
N PHE A 423 -5.29 -13.02 13.42
CA PHE A 423 -6.52 -13.11 12.65
C PHE A 423 -6.80 -11.82 11.85
N ASP A 424 -6.63 -10.64 12.48
CA ASP A 424 -6.80 -9.35 11.82
C ASP A 424 -5.84 -9.18 10.64
N THR A 425 -4.57 -9.57 10.83
CA THR A 425 -3.58 -9.53 9.74
C THR A 425 -3.97 -10.45 8.59
N MET A 426 -4.38 -11.68 8.88
CA MET A 426 -4.81 -12.64 7.85
C MET A 426 -6.09 -12.17 7.13
N ALA A 427 -6.98 -11.48 7.81
CA ALA A 427 -8.18 -10.91 7.22
C ALA A 427 -7.87 -9.66 6.37
N HIS A 428 -6.91 -8.84 6.80
CA HIS A 428 -6.43 -7.65 6.08
C HIS A 428 -5.74 -8.03 4.76
N GLU A 429 -4.76 -8.93 4.81
CA GLU A 429 -4.01 -9.34 3.62
C GLU A 429 -4.79 -10.30 2.71
N GLY A 430 -5.63 -11.14 3.31
CA GLY A 430 -6.38 -12.19 2.62
C GLY A 430 -7.83 -11.82 2.35
N ILE A 431 -8.73 -12.50 3.09
CA ILE A 431 -10.19 -12.43 2.93
C ILE A 431 -10.81 -11.87 4.21
N PRO A 432 -11.61 -10.81 4.13
CA PRO A 432 -12.11 -10.08 2.96
C PRO A 432 -11.28 -8.86 2.53
N GLY A 433 -9.99 -8.77 2.92
CA GLY A 433 -9.12 -7.65 2.62
C GLY A 433 -8.53 -7.66 1.20
N HIS A 434 -7.20 -7.49 1.09
CA HIS A 434 -6.51 -7.26 -0.19
C HIS A 434 -6.74 -8.34 -1.25
N MET A 435 -6.61 -9.62 -0.90
CA MET A 435 -6.79 -10.72 -1.85
C MET A 435 -8.22 -10.76 -2.39
N TYR A 436 -9.21 -10.64 -1.52
CA TYR A 436 -10.61 -10.56 -1.93
C TYR A 436 -10.89 -9.32 -2.80
N GLN A 437 -10.35 -8.15 -2.41
CA GLN A 437 -10.50 -6.91 -3.19
C GLN A 437 -9.90 -7.06 -4.59
N ALA A 438 -8.73 -7.69 -4.71
CA ALA A 438 -8.10 -7.97 -6.00
C ALA A 438 -8.96 -8.90 -6.87
N GLN A 439 -9.54 -9.95 -6.29
CA GLN A 439 -10.45 -10.85 -7.00
C GLN A 439 -11.74 -10.13 -7.44
N PHE A 440 -12.32 -9.31 -6.55
CA PHE A 440 -13.49 -8.51 -6.89
C PHE A 440 -13.19 -7.55 -8.05
N ASN A 441 -12.07 -6.85 -8.00
CA ASN A 441 -11.61 -5.95 -9.06
C ASN A 441 -11.42 -6.68 -10.38
N LYS A 442 -10.79 -7.85 -10.37
CA LYS A 442 -10.56 -8.69 -11.56
C LYS A 442 -11.87 -9.08 -12.25
N GLU A 443 -12.95 -9.26 -11.49
CA GLU A 443 -14.27 -9.65 -12.01
C GLU A 443 -15.10 -8.45 -12.51
N HIS A 444 -14.84 -7.23 -11.99
CA HIS A 444 -15.72 -6.09 -12.20
C HIS A 444 -15.08 -4.92 -12.96
N PHE A 445 -13.77 -4.90 -13.13
CA PHE A 445 -13.12 -3.84 -13.90
C PHE A 445 -13.61 -3.83 -15.35
N VAL A 446 -13.96 -2.65 -15.83
CA VAL A 446 -14.42 -2.42 -17.21
C VAL A 446 -13.25 -2.18 -18.17
N SER A 447 -12.10 -1.77 -17.65
CA SER A 447 -10.89 -1.49 -18.42
C SER A 447 -9.63 -1.87 -17.62
N ASN A 448 -8.61 -2.40 -18.30
CA ASN A 448 -7.31 -2.65 -17.70
C ASN A 448 -6.63 -1.38 -17.17
N ALA A 449 -7.02 -0.20 -17.66
CA ALA A 449 -6.51 1.06 -17.14
C ALA A 449 -6.79 1.25 -15.64
N GLN A 450 -7.86 0.63 -15.10
CA GLN A 450 -8.19 0.71 -13.66
C GLN A 450 -7.10 0.11 -12.77
N TYR A 451 -6.32 -0.86 -13.25
CA TYR A 451 -5.18 -1.40 -12.50
C TYR A 451 -4.05 -0.37 -12.27
N SER A 452 -3.98 0.68 -13.10
CA SER A 452 -3.05 1.80 -12.90
C SER A 452 -3.59 2.91 -11.98
N MET A 453 -4.81 2.77 -11.50
CA MET A 453 -5.51 3.75 -10.67
C MET A 453 -5.69 3.15 -9.28
N SER A 454 -4.79 3.46 -8.37
CA SER A 454 -4.85 2.98 -6.99
C SER A 454 -4.81 4.15 -6.03
N ASP A 455 -5.84 4.25 -5.19
CA ASP A 455 -5.89 5.15 -4.04
C ASP A 455 -5.55 4.36 -2.78
N MET A 456 -4.59 4.85 -2.00
CA MET A 456 -4.08 4.14 -0.84
C MET A 456 -5.12 4.05 0.29
N ALA A 457 -5.99 5.04 0.45
CA ALA A 457 -7.07 4.97 1.44
C ALA A 457 -8.08 3.88 1.09
N MET A 458 -8.38 3.70 -0.20
CA MET A 458 -9.26 2.63 -0.68
C MET A 458 -8.56 1.27 -0.78
N GLN A 459 -7.27 1.21 -0.70
CA GLN A 459 -6.52 -0.04 -0.59
C GLN A 459 -6.36 -0.43 0.89
N GLU A 460 -5.69 0.38 1.68
CA GLU A 460 -5.32 0.06 3.06
C GLU A 460 -6.48 0.29 4.05
N GLY A 461 -7.20 1.41 3.88
CA GLY A 461 -8.37 1.71 4.72
C GLY A 461 -9.48 0.69 4.53
N TYR A 462 -9.69 0.23 3.29
CA TYR A 462 -10.62 -0.87 3.01
C TYR A 462 -10.18 -2.18 3.68
N ALA A 463 -8.94 -2.61 3.50
CA ALA A 463 -8.46 -3.86 4.09
C ALA A 463 -8.53 -3.83 5.63
N THR A 464 -8.23 -2.69 6.24
CA THR A 464 -8.37 -2.45 7.68
C THR A 464 -9.84 -2.53 8.12
N TYR A 465 -10.77 -1.93 7.38
CA TYR A 465 -12.21 -2.03 7.61
C TYR A 465 -12.71 -3.47 7.45
N ALA A 466 -12.30 -4.15 6.40
CA ALA A 466 -12.69 -5.52 6.10
C ALA A 466 -12.23 -6.49 7.19
N GLY A 467 -11.02 -6.33 7.70
CA GLY A 467 -10.49 -7.09 8.85
C GLY A 467 -11.35 -6.90 10.10
N GLU A 468 -11.73 -5.66 10.43
CA GLU A 468 -12.61 -5.41 11.57
C GLU A 468 -14.02 -5.98 11.40
N VAL A 469 -14.58 -5.97 10.19
CA VAL A 469 -15.87 -6.63 9.91
C VAL A 469 -15.75 -8.13 10.16
N ALA A 470 -14.66 -8.77 9.74
CA ALA A 470 -14.42 -10.20 9.93
C ALA A 470 -14.38 -10.63 11.41
N GLN A 471 -13.91 -9.79 12.31
CA GLN A 471 -13.92 -10.06 13.76
C GLN A 471 -15.34 -10.38 14.27
N SER A 472 -16.37 -9.75 13.68
CA SER A 472 -17.77 -9.97 14.09
C SER A 472 -18.27 -11.40 13.84
N TRP A 473 -17.60 -12.16 12.97
CA TRP A 473 -17.98 -13.54 12.64
C TRP A 473 -17.49 -14.56 13.67
N LEU A 474 -16.45 -14.20 14.46
CA LEU A 474 -15.81 -15.12 15.43
C LEU A 474 -16.71 -15.52 16.62
N GLY A 475 -17.81 -14.77 16.87
CA GLY A 475 -18.70 -15.05 18.00
C GLY A 475 -18.04 -14.83 19.36
N LEU A 476 -17.06 -13.93 19.45
CA LEU A 476 -16.38 -13.52 20.69
C LEU A 476 -17.36 -12.77 21.61
N ASP A 477 -16.98 -12.64 22.88
CA ASP A 477 -17.72 -11.81 23.83
C ASP A 477 -17.78 -10.36 23.33
N GLU A 478 -18.96 -9.80 23.18
CA GLU A 478 -19.18 -8.47 22.58
C GLU A 478 -18.45 -7.37 23.36
N GLN A 479 -18.42 -7.44 24.69
CA GLN A 479 -17.76 -6.44 25.52
C GLN A 479 -16.24 -6.50 25.41
N VAL A 480 -15.69 -7.71 25.29
CA VAL A 480 -14.25 -7.92 25.09
C VAL A 480 -13.83 -7.42 23.70
N LEU A 481 -14.61 -7.72 22.67
CA LEU A 481 -14.36 -7.24 21.31
C LEU A 481 -14.47 -5.70 21.21
N GLU A 482 -15.49 -5.10 21.85
CA GLU A 482 -15.63 -3.64 21.92
C GLU A 482 -14.41 -3.01 22.63
N GLY A 483 -13.96 -3.59 23.74
CA GLY A 483 -12.77 -3.13 24.45
C GLY A 483 -11.49 -3.22 23.61
N TYR A 484 -11.34 -4.30 22.84
CA TYR A 484 -10.22 -4.48 21.92
C TYR A 484 -10.23 -3.43 20.81
N LYS A 485 -11.34 -3.27 20.11
CA LYS A 485 -11.53 -2.25 19.05
C LYS A 485 -11.24 -0.85 19.56
N LEU A 486 -11.82 -0.51 20.71
CA LEU A 486 -11.61 0.79 21.33
C LEU A 486 -10.14 1.06 21.67
N ASN A 487 -9.43 0.06 22.21
CA ASN A 487 -7.99 0.17 22.48
C ASN A 487 -7.19 0.34 21.19
N THR A 488 -7.47 -0.44 20.16
CA THR A 488 -6.82 -0.36 18.86
C THR A 488 -7.00 1.03 18.25
N TRP A 489 -8.23 1.55 18.19
CA TRP A 489 -8.50 2.85 17.57
C TRP A 489 -8.01 4.04 18.38
N LEU A 490 -7.97 3.95 19.70
CA LEU A 490 -7.30 4.96 20.52
C LEU A 490 -5.81 5.06 20.20
N ASN A 491 -5.14 3.92 20.00
CA ASN A 491 -3.74 3.89 19.60
C ASN A 491 -3.54 4.46 18.20
N ASN A 492 -4.29 3.97 17.23
CA ASN A 492 -4.15 4.33 15.82
C ASN A 492 -4.40 5.84 15.61
N TYR A 493 -5.45 6.40 16.19
CA TYR A 493 -5.71 7.84 16.05
C TYR A 493 -4.75 8.70 16.88
N SER A 494 -4.14 8.15 17.94
CA SER A 494 -3.05 8.83 18.63
C SER A 494 -1.80 8.94 17.74
N ILE A 495 -1.54 7.96 16.89
CA ILE A 495 -0.47 8.01 15.87
C ILE A 495 -0.79 9.09 14.83
N LEU A 496 -2.01 9.13 14.30
CA LEU A 496 -2.43 10.19 13.36
C LEU A 496 -2.29 11.60 13.99
N GLN A 497 -2.69 11.73 15.27
CA GLN A 497 -2.53 13.01 15.98
C GLN A 497 -1.06 13.37 16.18
N ALA A 498 -0.19 12.39 16.44
CA ALA A 498 1.26 12.61 16.56
C ALA A 498 1.85 13.09 15.22
N ASP A 499 1.47 12.46 14.10
CA ASP A 499 1.89 12.85 12.76
C ASP A 499 1.46 14.30 12.43
N LEU A 500 0.20 14.67 12.71
CA LEU A 500 -0.31 16.04 12.56
C LEU A 500 0.45 17.06 13.41
N LEU A 501 0.86 16.69 14.63
CA LEU A 501 1.66 17.55 15.49
C LEU A 501 3.08 17.76 14.95
N ILE A 502 3.69 16.68 14.46
CA ILE A 502 5.07 16.69 13.97
C ILE A 502 5.12 17.38 12.60
N ASN A 503 4.35 16.87 11.63
CA ASN A 503 4.45 17.30 10.23
C ASN A 503 3.52 18.46 9.88
N GLY A 504 2.41 18.64 10.59
CA GLY A 504 1.45 19.72 10.37
C GLY A 504 1.68 20.95 11.25
N ALA A 505 2.02 20.76 12.53
CA ALA A 505 2.25 21.86 13.48
C ALA A 505 3.73 22.17 13.74
N GLY A 506 4.66 21.32 13.31
CA GLY A 506 6.10 21.53 13.46
C GLY A 506 6.61 21.36 14.89
N VAL A 507 5.97 20.52 15.70
CA VAL A 507 6.41 20.19 17.06
C VAL A 507 7.79 19.51 16.98
N SER A 508 8.76 20.01 17.74
CA SER A 508 10.10 19.44 17.79
C SER A 508 10.14 18.13 18.58
N LYS A 509 11.18 17.32 18.37
CA LYS A 509 11.37 16.05 19.10
C LYS A 509 11.40 16.26 20.61
N ASP A 510 12.11 17.30 21.11
CA ASP A 510 12.17 17.63 22.53
C ASP A 510 10.79 17.97 23.11
N GLU A 511 9.99 18.78 22.40
CA GLU A 511 8.63 19.12 22.81
C GLU A 511 7.73 17.88 22.79
N PHE A 512 7.84 17.03 21.75
CA PHE A 512 7.09 15.80 21.63
C PHE A 512 7.38 14.83 22.79
N VAL A 513 8.66 14.60 23.07
CA VAL A 513 9.11 13.77 24.21
C VAL A 513 8.66 14.37 25.54
N GLN A 514 8.71 15.71 25.68
CA GLN A 514 8.18 16.36 26.90
C GLN A 514 6.68 16.12 27.09
N ILE A 515 5.90 16.03 26.02
CA ILE A 515 4.45 15.79 26.05
C ILE A 515 4.15 14.33 26.35
N TYR A 516 4.80 13.38 25.66
CA TYR A 516 4.43 11.97 25.62
C TYR A 516 5.40 11.05 26.37
N GLY A 517 6.62 11.47 26.67
CA GLY A 517 7.67 10.71 27.37
C GLY A 517 8.76 10.17 26.44
N GLU A 518 9.92 9.82 27.00
CA GLU A 518 11.09 9.31 26.26
C GLU A 518 10.82 8.02 25.45
N GLN A 519 9.89 7.21 25.91
CA GLN A 519 9.55 5.92 25.27
C GLN A 519 8.93 6.05 23.89
N VAL A 520 8.59 7.27 23.44
CA VAL A 520 8.00 7.52 22.12
C VAL A 520 8.95 8.31 21.20
N ALA A 521 10.22 8.44 21.56
CA ALA A 521 11.20 9.17 20.75
C ALA A 521 11.38 8.57 19.35
N ASP A 522 11.39 7.24 19.26
CA ASP A 522 11.53 6.52 17.98
C ASP A 522 10.31 6.71 17.06
N ILE A 523 9.12 6.90 17.66
CA ILE A 523 7.89 7.20 16.91
C ILE A 523 8.02 8.57 16.22
N TYR A 524 8.61 9.55 16.90
CA TYR A 524 8.86 10.86 16.29
C TYR A 524 9.70 10.75 15.03
N ASP A 525 10.84 10.04 15.11
CA ASP A 525 11.76 9.89 13.99
C ASP A 525 11.09 9.18 12.81
N ARG A 526 10.31 8.13 13.08
CA ARG A 526 9.57 7.42 12.05
C ARG A 526 8.53 8.31 11.36
N LEU A 527 7.67 9.00 12.12
CA LEU A 527 6.63 9.86 11.53
C LEU A 527 7.20 11.08 10.81
N ALA A 528 8.35 11.59 11.24
CA ALA A 528 9.02 12.68 10.56
C ALA A 528 9.69 12.24 9.24
N GLN A 529 10.15 10.99 9.15
CA GLN A 529 10.73 10.42 7.92
C GLN A 529 9.66 9.88 6.96
N GLU A 530 8.53 9.42 7.47
CA GLU A 530 7.43 8.80 6.72
C GLU A 530 6.10 9.55 6.95
N PRO A 531 6.03 10.85 6.61
CA PRO A 531 4.87 11.68 6.89
C PRO A 531 3.61 11.16 6.18
N GLY A 532 2.52 11.02 6.92
CA GLY A 532 1.22 10.62 6.37
C GLY A 532 1.04 9.11 6.14
N VAL A 533 2.08 8.29 6.36
CA VAL A 533 2.05 6.85 6.03
C VAL A 533 0.86 6.09 6.64
N PHE A 534 0.48 6.41 7.88
CA PHE A 534 -0.63 5.75 8.56
C PHE A 534 -2.02 6.33 8.22
N PHE A 535 -2.08 7.44 7.50
CA PHE A 535 -3.37 8.05 7.15
C PHE A 535 -4.16 7.19 6.17
N SER A 536 -3.52 6.54 5.22
CA SER A 536 -4.20 5.61 4.31
C SER A 536 -4.89 4.47 5.06
N TYR A 537 -4.25 3.91 6.08
CA TYR A 537 -4.81 2.83 6.91
C TYR A 537 -5.93 3.34 7.81
N TYR A 538 -5.60 4.27 8.70
CA TYR A 538 -6.45 4.60 9.84
C TYR A 538 -7.47 5.69 9.53
N PHE A 539 -7.10 6.67 8.70
CA PHE A 539 -8.06 7.67 8.26
C PHE A 539 -8.92 7.15 7.11
N GLY A 540 -8.38 6.32 6.21
CA GLY A 540 -9.15 5.58 5.21
C GLY A 540 -10.25 4.71 5.86
N TYR A 541 -9.90 3.93 6.91
CA TYR A 541 -10.88 3.22 7.72
C TYR A 541 -11.93 4.16 8.33
N TYR A 542 -11.50 5.30 8.89
CA TYR A 542 -12.39 6.30 9.48
C TYR A 542 -13.44 6.75 8.47
N LEU A 543 -13.02 7.14 7.28
CA LEU A 543 -13.92 7.61 6.22
C LEU A 543 -14.97 6.55 5.84
N ILE A 544 -14.55 5.30 5.65
CA ILE A 544 -15.44 4.19 5.32
C ILE A 544 -16.45 3.94 6.46
N THR A 545 -15.98 3.93 7.70
CA THR A 545 -16.85 3.67 8.86
C THR A 545 -17.81 4.81 9.13
N GLN A 546 -17.45 6.07 8.88
CA GLN A 546 -18.36 7.21 8.95
C GLN A 546 -19.49 7.08 7.92
N LYS A 547 -19.17 6.77 6.67
CA LYS A 547 -20.20 6.54 5.63
C LYS A 547 -21.07 5.32 5.92
N ARG A 548 -20.51 4.27 6.49
CA ARG A 548 -21.30 3.11 6.95
C ARG A 548 -22.27 3.48 8.07
N ALA A 549 -21.83 4.25 9.04
CA ALA A 549 -22.68 4.71 10.13
C ALA A 549 -23.80 5.64 9.60
N GLU A 550 -23.51 6.54 8.68
CA GLU A 550 -24.50 7.37 7.99
C GLU A 550 -25.54 6.51 7.26
N ALA A 551 -25.10 5.52 6.47
CA ALA A 551 -26.00 4.61 5.78
C ALA A 551 -26.91 3.82 6.76
N GLN A 552 -26.37 3.37 7.88
CA GLN A 552 -27.14 2.67 8.91
C GLN A 552 -28.16 3.60 9.60
N GLU A 553 -27.80 4.84 9.88
CA GLU A 553 -28.72 5.81 10.49
C GLU A 553 -29.88 6.16 9.55
N GLU A 554 -29.59 6.38 8.27
CA GLU A 554 -30.57 6.78 7.27
C GLU A 554 -31.49 5.63 6.85
N LEU A 555 -30.93 4.44 6.64
CA LEU A 555 -31.66 3.28 6.13
C LEU A 555 -32.31 2.42 7.23
N LYS A 556 -31.76 2.39 8.43
CA LYS A 556 -32.28 1.58 9.57
C LYS A 556 -32.48 0.10 9.17
N ASP A 557 -33.72 -0.38 9.22
CA ASP A 557 -34.07 -1.77 8.89
C ASP A 557 -33.88 -2.13 7.40
N LYS A 558 -33.63 -1.12 6.54
CA LYS A 558 -33.34 -1.32 5.12
C LYS A 558 -31.84 -1.41 4.82
N PHE A 559 -30.96 -1.12 5.81
CA PHE A 559 -29.53 -1.26 5.62
C PHE A 559 -29.15 -2.70 5.32
N ASN A 560 -28.38 -2.90 4.25
CA ASN A 560 -27.87 -4.21 3.86
C ASN A 560 -26.34 -4.13 3.74
N GLU A 561 -25.64 -4.86 4.59
CA GLU A 561 -24.18 -4.88 4.66
C GLU A 561 -23.52 -5.28 3.34
N VAL A 562 -24.07 -6.29 2.65
CA VAL A 562 -23.52 -6.77 1.37
C VAL A 562 -23.70 -5.72 0.27
N GLU A 563 -24.85 -5.04 0.21
CA GLU A 563 -25.10 -3.99 -0.78
C GLU A 563 -24.25 -2.74 -0.50
N PHE A 564 -24.03 -2.41 0.78
CA PHE A 564 -23.11 -1.33 1.18
C PHE A 564 -21.69 -1.63 0.71
N ASN A 565 -21.16 -2.83 0.99
CA ASN A 565 -19.83 -3.24 0.57
C ASN A 565 -19.71 -3.40 -0.95
N GLN A 566 -20.79 -3.74 -1.65
CA GLN A 566 -20.83 -3.71 -3.09
C GLN A 566 -20.71 -2.28 -3.65
N ALA A 567 -21.40 -1.31 -3.04
CA ALA A 567 -21.28 0.10 -3.43
C ALA A 567 -19.86 0.64 -3.15
N LEU A 568 -19.28 0.27 -2.01
CA LEU A 568 -17.91 0.62 -1.62
C LEU A 568 -16.86 0.13 -2.65
N LEU A 569 -17.04 -1.06 -3.21
CA LEU A 569 -16.09 -1.72 -4.11
C LEU A 569 -16.38 -1.50 -5.61
N LYS A 570 -17.53 -0.93 -5.96
CA LYS A 570 -18.12 -0.89 -7.31
C LYS A 570 -17.14 -0.48 -8.42
N ASP A 571 -16.36 0.56 -8.20
CA ASP A 571 -15.47 1.14 -9.21
C ASP A 571 -13.98 0.81 -8.98
N GLY A 572 -13.70 -0.07 -8.00
CA GLY A 572 -12.35 -0.48 -7.62
C GLY A 572 -11.69 0.52 -6.64
N ASN A 573 -10.36 0.57 -6.68
CA ASN A 573 -9.56 1.35 -5.73
C ASN A 573 -9.44 2.82 -6.16
N LEU A 574 -10.55 3.47 -6.51
CA LEU A 574 -10.56 4.90 -6.82
C LEU A 574 -10.56 5.73 -5.52
N ARG A 575 -10.23 7.02 -5.64
CA ARG A 575 -10.17 7.93 -4.49
C ARG A 575 -11.50 7.96 -3.71
N PHE A 576 -11.39 8.14 -2.40
CA PHE A 576 -12.55 8.03 -1.51
C PHE A 576 -13.69 8.98 -1.87
N SER A 577 -13.40 10.20 -2.33
CA SER A 577 -14.45 11.16 -2.76
C SER A 577 -15.32 10.66 -3.93
N ILE A 578 -14.79 9.79 -4.80
CA ILE A 578 -15.57 9.12 -5.85
C ILE A 578 -16.38 7.95 -5.28
N VAL A 579 -15.75 7.16 -4.40
CA VAL A 579 -16.41 6.03 -3.73
C VAL A 579 -17.57 6.49 -2.85
N GLU A 580 -17.45 7.65 -2.22
CA GLU A 580 -18.52 8.27 -1.44
C GLU A 580 -19.79 8.49 -2.27
N GLU A 581 -19.66 8.92 -3.53
CA GLU A 581 -20.81 9.09 -4.44
C GLU A 581 -21.56 7.76 -4.67
N ASN A 582 -20.84 6.63 -4.80
CA ASN A 582 -21.46 5.31 -4.94
C ASN A 582 -22.26 4.88 -3.70
N ILE A 583 -21.74 5.22 -2.51
CA ILE A 583 -22.43 4.93 -1.26
C ILE A 583 -23.68 5.79 -1.13
N ASP A 584 -23.62 7.07 -1.50
CA ASP A 584 -24.76 7.98 -1.51
C ASP A 584 -25.85 7.50 -2.50
N GLU A 585 -25.47 7.02 -3.68
CA GLU A 585 -26.40 6.38 -4.64
C GLU A 585 -27.08 5.14 -4.04
N TYR A 586 -26.33 4.28 -3.33
CA TYR A 586 -26.89 3.12 -2.63
C TYR A 586 -27.93 3.57 -1.59
N ILE A 587 -27.60 4.58 -0.77
CA ILE A 587 -28.51 5.11 0.26
C ILE A 587 -29.82 5.61 -0.37
N GLU A 588 -29.75 6.43 -1.42
CA GLU A 588 -30.92 6.97 -2.10
C GLU A 588 -31.78 5.87 -2.79
N LYS A 589 -31.15 4.89 -3.41
CA LYS A 589 -31.83 3.75 -4.03
C LYS A 589 -32.55 2.90 -2.97
N ALA A 590 -31.90 2.58 -1.86
CA ALA A 590 -32.47 1.78 -0.79
C ALA A 590 -33.62 2.49 -0.05
N LYS A 591 -33.60 3.82 0.07
CA LYS A 591 -34.72 4.61 0.62
C LYS A 591 -35.99 4.43 -0.18
N THR A 592 -35.89 4.28 -1.49
CA THR A 592 -37.02 4.22 -2.44
C THR A 592 -37.50 2.81 -2.72
N SER A 593 -36.70 1.77 -2.40
CA SER A 593 -37.04 0.34 -2.50
C SER A 593 -37.86 -0.10 -1.28
#